data_2e311ad2667058d5288f64825719d680
#
_entry.id   2e311ad2667058d5288f64825719d680
#
_cell.length_a   1.000
_cell.length_b   1.000
_cell.length_c   1.000
_cell.angle_alpha   90.00
_cell.angle_beta   90.00
_cell.angle_gamma   90.00
#
_symmetry.space_group_name_H-M   'P 1'
#
loop_
_entity.id
_entity.type
_entity.pdbx_description
1 polymer ?
#
loop_
_entity_poly.entity_id
_entity_poly.type
_entity_poly.pdbx_seq_one_letter_code
_entity_poly.pdbx_strand_id
1 'polypeptide(L)'
;MAALLLRTMFHYRDLSKYALHDFVIMPNHLHLILTPRGITLERAMQFIKGGFSYRVTHELKNMIEVWQKGFTDHRLRDAEDYEKHRHYVHLNAVKAGLCASPDLYPYCSANPIHKVDPVPQRLKPLG
;
A
#
# COMPACT_ATOMS: atom_id res chain seq x y z
N MET A 1 5.83 -6.36 12.60
CA MET A 1 5.41 -4.99 12.21
C MET A 1 4.78 -4.95 10.81
N ALA A 2 5.47 -5.44 9.80
CA ALA A 2 4.93 -5.42 8.44
C ALA A 2 3.63 -6.22 8.31
N ALA A 3 3.52 -7.37 8.95
CA ALA A 3 2.29 -8.15 8.93
C ALA A 3 1.11 -7.41 9.56
N LEU A 4 1.36 -6.63 10.61
CA LEU A 4 0.33 -5.85 11.27
C LEU A 4 -0.13 -4.68 10.39
N LEU A 5 0.80 -4.01 9.71
CA LEU A 5 0.47 -2.97 8.75
C LEU A 5 -0.35 -3.54 7.59
N LEU A 6 0.05 -4.70 7.08
CA LEU A 6 -0.66 -5.37 5.99
C LEU A 6 -2.11 -5.69 6.40
N ARG A 7 -2.32 -6.24 7.59
CA ARG A 7 -3.67 -6.52 8.09
C ARG A 7 -4.50 -5.25 8.24
N THR A 8 -3.87 -4.16 8.67
CA THR A 8 -4.54 -2.85 8.80
C THR A 8 -5.00 -2.34 7.45
N MET A 9 -4.13 -2.42 6.44
CA MET A 9 -4.46 -1.97 5.09
C MET A 9 -5.66 -2.73 4.53
N PHE A 10 -5.67 -4.06 4.64
CA PHE A 10 -6.78 -4.87 4.14
C PHE A 10 -8.04 -4.72 4.98
N HIS A 11 -7.92 -4.46 6.27
CA HIS A 11 -9.08 -4.21 7.13
C HIS A 11 -9.91 -3.03 6.59
N TYR A 12 -9.27 -1.91 6.30
CA TYR A 12 -9.99 -0.73 5.80
C TYR A 12 -10.40 -0.88 4.33
N ARG A 13 -9.66 -1.65 3.53
CA ARG A 13 -10.12 -2.04 2.20
C ARG A 13 -11.43 -2.82 2.29
N ASP A 14 -11.51 -3.78 3.21
CA ASP A 14 -12.70 -4.60 3.39
C ASP A 14 -13.89 -3.79 3.93
N LEU A 15 -13.61 -2.69 4.62
CA LEU A 15 -14.64 -1.73 5.04
C LEU A 15 -15.02 -0.74 3.94
N SER A 16 -14.52 -0.93 2.73
CA SER A 16 -14.81 -0.11 1.55
C SER A 16 -14.37 1.35 1.68
N LYS A 17 -13.33 1.62 2.45
CA LYS A 17 -12.77 2.98 2.56
C LYS A 17 -11.96 3.34 1.32
N TYR A 18 -11.41 2.35 0.64
CA TYR A 18 -10.66 2.51 -0.60
C TYR A 18 -10.57 1.17 -1.32
N ALA A 19 -10.23 1.22 -2.60
CA ALA A 19 -9.75 0.05 -3.33
C ALA A 19 -8.23 0.02 -3.20
N LEU A 20 -7.66 -1.15 -2.96
CA LEU A 20 -6.21 -1.33 -2.82
C LEU A 20 -5.70 -2.11 -4.02
N HIS A 21 -4.92 -1.45 -4.87
CA HIS A 21 -4.47 -2.03 -6.14
C HIS A 21 -3.10 -2.66 -6.06
N ASP A 22 -2.13 -1.95 -5.53
CA ASP A 22 -0.77 -2.44 -5.41
C ASP A 22 -0.10 -1.84 -4.18
N PHE A 23 0.86 -2.57 -3.63
CA PHE A 23 1.60 -2.09 -2.47
C PHE A 23 2.93 -2.84 -2.33
N VAL A 24 3.84 -2.24 -1.58
CA VAL A 24 5.01 -2.91 -1.02
C VAL A 24 5.33 -2.27 0.33
N ILE A 25 5.51 -3.11 1.34
CA ILE A 25 5.89 -2.65 2.69
C ILE A 25 7.37 -2.90 2.86
N MET A 26 8.14 -1.81 2.91
CA MET A 26 9.58 -1.85 3.11
C MET A 26 9.90 -1.65 4.60
N PRO A 27 11.12 -2.00 5.06
CA PRO A 27 11.45 -1.85 6.48
C PRO A 27 11.27 -0.44 7.05
N ASN A 28 11.44 0.59 6.22
CA ASN A 28 11.39 1.97 6.68
C ASN A 28 10.39 2.85 5.92
N HIS A 29 9.63 2.27 5.00
CA HIS A 29 8.63 3.04 4.24
C HIS A 29 7.62 2.12 3.58
N LEU A 30 6.58 2.73 3.05
CA LEU A 30 5.46 2.05 2.39
C LEU A 30 5.17 2.76 1.07
N HIS A 31 5.03 1.98 0.00
CA HIS A 31 4.46 2.46 -1.26
C HIS A 31 3.14 1.75 -1.50
N LEU A 32 2.11 2.50 -1.86
CA LEU A 32 0.83 1.89 -2.19
C LEU A 32 0.11 2.68 -3.27
N ILE A 33 -0.71 1.97 -4.03
CA ILE A 33 -1.59 2.53 -5.05
C ILE A 33 -3.01 2.17 -4.62
N LEU A 34 -3.82 3.18 -4.35
CA LEU A 34 -5.18 2.99 -3.91
C LEU A 34 -6.12 4.01 -4.55
N THR A 35 -7.40 3.69 -4.52
CA THR A 35 -8.47 4.61 -4.94
C THR A 35 -9.38 4.84 -3.74
N PRO A 36 -9.41 6.06 -3.16
CA PRO A 36 -10.32 6.36 -2.06
C PRO A 36 -11.78 6.22 -2.51
N ARG A 37 -12.64 5.80 -1.59
CA ARG A 37 -14.07 5.62 -1.87
C ARG A 37 -14.89 6.46 -0.91
N GLY A 38 -15.48 7.55 -1.42
CA GLY A 38 -16.30 8.44 -0.62
C GLY A 38 -15.56 9.25 0.43
N ILE A 39 -14.24 9.22 0.42
CA ILE A 39 -13.37 9.97 1.33
C ILE A 39 -12.19 10.53 0.55
N THR A 40 -11.45 11.44 1.17
CA THR A 40 -10.23 11.98 0.56
C THR A 40 -9.07 10.99 0.69
N LEU A 41 -8.02 11.20 -0.11
CA LEU A 41 -6.78 10.42 0.01
C LEU A 41 -6.18 10.61 1.40
N GLU A 42 -6.19 11.83 1.92
CA GLU A 42 -5.68 12.13 3.26
C GLU A 42 -6.42 11.33 4.32
N ARG A 43 -7.75 11.22 4.20
CA ARG A 43 -8.54 10.46 5.14
C ARG A 43 -8.25 8.96 5.04
N ALA A 44 -8.08 8.44 3.82
CA ALA A 44 -7.69 7.04 3.61
C ALA A 44 -6.36 6.75 4.30
N MET A 45 -5.38 7.64 4.13
CA MET A 45 -4.07 7.48 4.77
C MET A 45 -4.15 7.61 6.29
N GLN A 46 -5.04 8.45 6.81
CA GLN A 46 -5.28 8.55 8.25
C GLN A 46 -5.80 7.24 8.84
N PHE A 47 -6.71 6.55 8.12
CA PHE A 47 -7.19 5.24 8.57
C PHE A 47 -6.03 4.24 8.66
N ILE A 48 -5.18 4.20 7.64
CA ILE A 48 -4.05 3.27 7.62
C ILE A 48 -3.07 3.58 8.75
N LYS A 49 -2.61 4.83 8.82
CA LYS A 49 -1.61 5.24 9.83
C LYS A 49 -2.15 5.15 11.24
N GLY A 50 -3.35 5.69 11.47
CA GLY A 50 -3.97 5.68 12.78
C GLY A 50 -4.33 4.28 13.24
N GLY A 51 -4.89 3.47 12.33
CA GLY A 51 -5.22 2.08 12.63
C GLY A 51 -3.99 1.24 12.92
N PHE A 52 -2.91 1.47 12.19
CA PHE A 52 -1.65 0.78 12.45
C PHE A 52 -1.05 1.19 13.80
N SER A 53 -0.99 2.48 14.10
CA SER A 53 -0.47 2.97 15.38
C SER A 53 -1.27 2.42 16.56
N TYR A 54 -2.60 2.40 16.43
CA TYR A 54 -3.48 1.82 17.44
C TYR A 54 -3.15 0.35 17.69
N ARG A 55 -3.01 -0.44 16.63
CA ARG A 55 -2.71 -1.86 16.74
C ARG A 55 -1.32 -2.13 17.30
N VAL A 56 -0.33 -1.35 16.92
CA VAL A 56 1.01 -1.45 17.49
C VAL A 56 0.97 -1.26 19.00
N THR A 57 0.28 -0.22 19.45
CA THR A 57 0.17 0.08 20.88
C THR A 57 -0.58 -1.03 21.63
N HIS A 58 -1.70 -1.52 21.07
CA HIS A 58 -2.58 -2.44 21.78
C HIS A 58 -2.16 -3.91 21.64
N GLU A 59 -1.69 -4.33 20.48
CA GLU A 59 -1.35 -5.73 20.23
C GLU A 59 0.10 -6.05 20.59
N LEU A 60 1.03 -5.14 20.27
CA LEU A 60 2.45 -5.33 20.55
C LEU A 60 2.91 -4.66 21.83
N LYS A 61 2.04 -3.86 22.43
CA LYS A 61 2.31 -3.12 23.68
C LYS A 61 3.55 -2.23 23.57
N ASN A 62 3.82 -1.74 22.37
CA ASN A 62 4.94 -0.85 22.08
C ASN A 62 4.44 0.48 21.57
N MET A 63 5.00 1.56 22.07
CA MET A 63 4.80 2.90 21.51
C MET A 63 5.91 3.16 20.51
N ILE A 64 5.68 2.77 19.26
CA ILE A 64 6.66 2.97 18.20
C ILE A 64 6.17 4.07 17.28
N GLU A 65 7.00 5.08 17.10
CA GLU A 65 6.75 6.09 16.09
C GLU A 65 7.16 5.52 14.72
N VAL A 66 6.16 5.02 13.98
CA VAL A 66 6.40 4.35 12.71
C VAL A 66 6.50 5.35 11.56
N TRP A 67 5.74 6.45 11.67
CA TRP A 67 5.64 7.46 10.62
C TRP A 67 6.03 8.80 11.20
N GLN A 68 7.23 9.26 10.87
CA GLN A 68 7.72 10.56 11.36
C GLN A 68 7.28 11.72 10.48
N LYS A 69 6.90 11.42 9.26
CA LYS A 69 6.52 12.43 8.27
C LYS A 69 5.20 12.04 7.61
N GLY A 70 4.58 12.99 6.96
CA GLY A 70 3.45 12.74 6.11
C GLY A 70 3.82 11.84 4.93
N PHE A 71 2.99 11.81 3.94
CA PHE A 71 3.22 11.02 2.73
C PHE A 71 3.28 11.95 1.52
N THR A 72 3.95 11.49 0.47
CA THR A 72 3.95 12.15 -0.83
C THR A 72 2.97 11.42 -1.71
N ASP A 73 2.05 12.16 -2.34
CA ASP A 73 1.07 11.57 -3.22
C ASP A 73 1.35 11.93 -4.67
N HIS A 74 0.94 11.04 -5.55
CA HIS A 74 0.97 11.25 -6.99
C HIS A 74 -0.31 10.72 -7.59
N ARG A 75 -1.06 11.57 -8.29
CA ARG A 75 -2.29 11.14 -8.94
C ARG A 75 -1.95 10.44 -10.25
N LEU A 76 -2.33 9.18 -10.36
CA LEU A 76 -2.16 8.42 -11.59
C LEU A 76 -3.20 8.87 -12.62
N ARG A 77 -2.74 9.25 -13.81
CA ARG A 77 -3.58 9.90 -14.83
C ARG A 77 -4.11 8.94 -15.87
N ASP A 78 -3.33 7.91 -16.23
CA ASP A 78 -3.69 6.98 -17.28
C ASP A 78 -3.06 5.60 -17.02
N ALA A 79 -3.35 4.65 -17.91
CA ALA A 79 -2.85 3.28 -17.76
C ALA A 79 -1.33 3.21 -17.84
N GLU A 80 -0.69 4.05 -18.65
CA GLU A 80 0.77 4.08 -18.73
C GLU A 80 1.39 4.55 -17.42
N ASP A 81 0.85 5.61 -16.83
CA ASP A 81 1.31 6.15 -15.54
C ASP A 81 1.13 5.10 -14.44
N TYR A 82 -0.02 4.40 -14.44
CA TYR A 82 -0.28 3.32 -13.50
C TYR A 82 0.76 2.21 -13.62
N GLU A 83 1.04 1.74 -14.84
CA GLU A 83 1.98 0.64 -15.04
C GLU A 83 3.41 1.02 -14.64
N LYS A 84 3.82 2.26 -14.86
CA LYS A 84 5.13 2.74 -14.41
C LYS A 84 5.23 2.69 -12.87
N HIS A 85 4.20 3.16 -12.18
CA HIS A 85 4.19 3.16 -10.72
C HIS A 85 4.07 1.75 -10.16
N ARG A 86 3.26 0.91 -10.78
CA ARG A 86 3.14 -0.49 -10.39
C ARG A 86 4.46 -1.21 -10.50
N HIS A 87 5.16 -1.01 -11.61
CA HIS A 87 6.48 -1.59 -11.83
C HIS A 87 7.48 -1.13 -10.76
N TYR A 88 7.48 0.17 -10.47
CA TYR A 88 8.32 0.73 -9.42
C TYR A 88 8.01 0.09 -8.06
N VAL A 89 6.72 -0.01 -7.71
CA VAL A 89 6.29 -0.61 -6.45
C VAL A 89 6.76 -2.07 -6.37
N HIS A 90 6.55 -2.84 -7.43
CA HIS A 90 6.90 -4.25 -7.44
C HIS A 90 8.41 -4.50 -7.36
N LEU A 91 9.22 -3.65 -7.96
CA LEU A 91 10.68 -3.83 -7.97
C LEU A 91 11.38 -3.25 -6.75
N ASN A 92 10.68 -2.54 -5.90
CA ASN A 92 11.29 -1.83 -4.78
C ASN A 92 12.07 -2.77 -3.85
N ALA A 93 11.47 -3.90 -3.48
CA ALA A 93 12.10 -4.88 -2.60
C ALA A 93 13.27 -5.59 -3.29
N VAL A 94 13.17 -5.82 -4.59
CA VAL A 94 14.27 -6.43 -5.38
C VAL A 94 15.47 -5.49 -5.38
N LYS A 95 15.25 -4.21 -5.68
CA LYS A 95 16.31 -3.20 -5.69
C LYS A 95 16.98 -3.03 -4.32
N ALA A 96 16.20 -3.24 -3.25
CA ALA A 96 16.73 -3.17 -1.89
C ALA A 96 17.43 -4.46 -1.44
N GLY A 97 17.48 -5.49 -2.29
CA GLY A 97 18.13 -6.75 -1.96
C GLY A 97 17.35 -7.66 -1.03
N LEU A 98 16.05 -7.42 -0.86
CA LEU A 98 15.22 -8.19 0.06
C LEU A 98 14.65 -9.48 -0.55
N CYS A 99 14.66 -9.57 -1.86
CA CYS A 99 14.15 -10.75 -2.58
C CYS A 99 14.72 -10.78 -3.99
N ALA A 100 14.66 -11.96 -4.61
CA ALA A 100 15.16 -12.15 -5.99
C ALA A 100 14.15 -11.66 -7.02
N SER A 101 12.85 -11.76 -6.72
CA SER A 101 11.78 -11.29 -7.61
C SER A 101 10.60 -10.80 -6.77
N PRO A 102 9.74 -9.89 -7.33
CA PRO A 102 8.66 -9.29 -6.55
C PRO A 102 7.67 -10.28 -5.95
N ASP A 103 7.36 -11.35 -6.68
CA ASP A 103 6.40 -12.37 -6.25
C ASP A 103 6.88 -13.18 -5.05
N LEU A 104 8.16 -13.12 -4.73
CA LEU A 104 8.73 -13.83 -3.57
C LEU A 104 8.69 -12.99 -2.30
N TYR A 105 8.42 -11.69 -2.39
CA TYR A 105 8.41 -10.83 -1.21
C TYR A 105 7.04 -10.87 -0.54
N PRO A 106 6.96 -11.32 0.75
CA PRO A 106 5.66 -11.51 1.40
C PRO A 106 4.83 -10.24 1.57
N TYR A 107 5.46 -9.08 1.55
CA TYR A 107 4.80 -7.80 1.80
C TYR A 107 4.69 -6.96 0.53
N CYS A 108 4.57 -7.62 -0.61
CA CYS A 108 4.34 -6.99 -1.91
C CYS A 108 3.09 -7.56 -2.56
N SER A 109 2.31 -6.70 -3.21
CA SER A 109 1.10 -7.10 -3.92
C SER A 109 1.36 -8.08 -5.06
N ALA A 110 2.60 -8.16 -5.57
CA ALA A 110 2.97 -9.16 -6.58
C ALA A 110 2.97 -10.59 -6.04
N ASN A 111 3.05 -10.77 -4.71
CA ASN A 111 2.95 -12.08 -4.11
C ASN A 111 1.51 -12.59 -4.23
N PRO A 112 1.29 -13.78 -4.81
CA PRO A 112 -0.06 -14.25 -5.16
C PRO A 112 -0.96 -14.56 -3.97
N ILE A 113 -0.46 -14.57 -2.74
CA ILE A 113 -1.33 -14.75 -1.57
C ILE A 113 -2.23 -13.54 -1.32
N HIS A 114 -1.89 -12.37 -1.87
CA HIS A 114 -2.67 -11.16 -1.66
C HIS A 114 -3.71 -10.97 -2.75
N LYS A 115 -4.96 -10.79 -2.34
CA LYS A 115 -6.07 -10.53 -3.26
C LYS A 115 -6.34 -9.04 -3.29
N VAL A 116 -5.68 -8.37 -4.22
CA VAL A 116 -5.84 -6.93 -4.42
C VAL A 116 -6.97 -6.63 -5.39
N ASP A 117 -7.40 -5.37 -5.39
CA ASP A 117 -8.45 -4.91 -6.28
C ASP A 117 -7.91 -4.70 -7.70
N PRO A 118 -8.74 -4.87 -8.74
CA PRO A 118 -8.29 -4.71 -10.11
C PRO A 118 -7.89 -3.26 -10.41
N VAL A 119 -7.14 -3.08 -11.51
CA VAL A 119 -6.71 -1.78 -11.99
C VAL A 119 -7.92 -0.84 -12.09
N PRO A 120 -7.79 0.43 -11.65
CA PRO A 120 -8.90 1.37 -11.73
C PRO A 120 -9.42 1.55 -13.16
N GLN A 121 -10.73 1.41 -13.34
CA GLN A 121 -11.34 1.52 -14.67
C GLN A 121 -11.38 2.96 -15.20
N ARG A 122 -11.18 3.94 -14.32
CA ARG A 122 -11.20 5.36 -14.69
C ARG A 122 -9.96 5.82 -15.44
N LEU A 123 -8.90 5.00 -15.43
CA LEU A 123 -7.67 5.38 -16.11
C LEU A 123 -7.86 5.29 -17.62
N LYS A 124 -7.31 6.27 -18.35
CA LYS A 124 -7.36 6.25 -19.80
C LYS A 124 -6.51 5.09 -20.31
N PRO A 125 -6.99 4.36 -21.34
CA PRO A 125 -6.21 3.28 -21.90
C PRO A 125 -4.92 3.78 -22.57
N LEU A 126 -3.97 2.86 -22.75
CA LEU A 126 -2.74 3.13 -23.48
C LEU A 126 -3.03 3.38 -24.94
N GLY A 127 -2.39 4.34 -25.53
CA GLY A 127 -2.45 4.67 -26.93
C GLY A 127 -3.51 5.67 -27.29
#